data_b7fa9ddb923be9851ed36e86c87f58c4
#
_entry.id   b7fa9ddb923be9851ed36e86c87f58c4
#
_cell.length_a   1.000
_cell.length_b   1.000
_cell.length_c   1.000
_cell.angle_alpha   90.00
_cell.angle_beta   90.00
_cell.angle_gamma   90.00
#
_symmetry.space_group_name_H-M   'P 1'
#
loop_
_entity.id
_entity.type
_entity.pdbx_description
1 polymer ?
#
loop_
_entity_poly.entity_id
_entity_poly.type
_entity_poly.pdbx_seq_one_letter_code
_entity_poly.pdbx_strand_id
1 'polypeptide(L)'
;MFGKLSDEEQVDGIIIRSEEVLNVEKGQKIQKIKENNEKVSKNEIVAKVSTQNEQDIMKKIEEINKKIEQALSENQINVNSSQNITINEKIERVLAHVSDTNFQSKIEEYDKEIKNSLYEKAKISGELTKEGSKLKNLIKEKENLEATLNSNTKNVISTSAGNISYIVDGYEQKFKADNFDYLTEDILKSVDIKRGAVLSVSDNKAKIIKDFNTYIACIVKKDRLKDVKRGKTLELNINNEHEALSMVEYIKDIDNSKSIVVFSTNKLSTELSKYRKISVGIIWWSEVGLKVSNKAIKKIEKQHFVVKNKSGFTELIPVKLIKETEEYSLVSGYSSKLRSKQNSKELIDIPILQEFDEVILNPKISDEEASVYLKLDLNNSSNTEEAEIKW
;
A
#
# COMPACT_ATOMS: atom_id res chain seq x y z
N MET A 1 9.99 -10.42 -31.84
CA MET A 1 8.98 -10.54 -30.74
C MET A 1 8.68 -9.14 -30.23
N PHE A 2 7.42 -8.79 -30.10
CA PHE A 2 7.03 -7.55 -29.42
C PHE A 2 7.34 -7.67 -27.93
N GLY A 3 7.97 -6.68 -27.34
CA GLY A 3 8.38 -6.76 -25.95
C GLY A 3 8.66 -5.41 -25.32
N LYS A 4 8.74 -5.43 -23.99
CA LYS A 4 9.10 -4.28 -23.15
C LYS A 4 10.57 -4.43 -22.76
N LEU A 5 11.34 -3.37 -22.87
CA LEU A 5 12.64 -3.23 -22.22
C LEU A 5 12.55 -2.10 -21.20
N SER A 6 13.15 -2.30 -20.05
CA SER A 6 13.23 -1.30 -19.01
C SER A 6 14.63 -1.33 -18.37
N ASP A 7 15.04 -0.19 -17.86
CA ASP A 7 16.24 -0.06 -17.05
C ASP A 7 15.81 0.18 -15.61
N GLU A 8 15.94 -0.84 -14.78
CA GLU A 8 15.54 -0.85 -13.37
C GLU A 8 16.77 -0.88 -12.48
N GLU A 9 16.81 -0.03 -11.48
CA GLU A 9 17.84 0.00 -10.43
C GLU A 9 17.21 -0.28 -9.08
N GLN A 10 17.69 -1.34 -8.39
CA GLN A 10 17.23 -1.70 -7.05
C GLN A 10 18.01 -0.94 -5.98
N VAL A 11 17.31 -0.19 -5.14
CA VAL A 11 17.87 0.60 -4.04
C VAL A 11 17.07 0.42 -2.75
N ASP A 12 17.66 0.87 -1.63
CA ASP A 12 16.93 0.98 -0.36
C ASP A 12 16.09 2.27 -0.37
N GLY A 13 14.82 2.15 0.00
CA GLY A 13 13.92 3.28 0.21
C GLY A 13 13.56 3.42 1.69
N ILE A 14 13.63 4.65 2.20
CA ILE A 14 13.15 5.01 3.54
C ILE A 14 11.84 5.73 3.41
N ILE A 15 10.82 5.21 4.09
CA ILE A 15 9.47 5.78 4.08
C ILE A 15 9.42 6.96 5.05
N ILE A 16 8.94 8.09 4.55
CA ILE A 16 8.74 9.34 5.27
C ILE A 16 7.27 9.72 5.16
N ARG A 17 6.65 10.04 6.29
CA ARG A 17 5.24 10.45 6.38
C ARG A 17 5.08 11.57 7.37
N SER A 18 4.00 12.34 7.25
CA SER A 18 3.58 13.29 8.28
C SER A 18 2.92 12.52 9.42
N GLU A 19 3.70 12.21 10.45
CA GLU A 19 3.29 11.35 11.57
C GLU A 19 3.30 12.15 12.88
N GLU A 20 2.24 11.98 13.69
CA GLU A 20 2.16 12.58 15.01
C GLU A 20 1.88 11.49 16.05
N VAL A 21 2.83 11.30 16.97
CA VAL A 21 2.71 10.31 18.04
C VAL A 21 1.75 10.83 19.10
N LEU A 22 0.76 10.01 19.45
CA LEU A 22 -0.15 10.30 20.54
C LEU A 22 0.52 9.92 21.88
N ASN A 23 0.52 10.87 22.80
CA ASN A 23 1.15 10.69 24.09
C ASN A 23 0.31 9.75 24.97
N VAL A 24 0.91 8.61 25.35
CA VAL A 24 0.42 7.69 26.34
C VAL A 24 1.45 7.62 27.46
N GLU A 25 1.01 7.71 28.71
CA GLU A 25 1.91 7.69 29.87
C GLU A 25 2.66 6.35 29.95
N LYS A 26 3.89 6.37 30.43
CA LYS A 26 4.72 5.18 30.55
C LYS A 26 4.06 4.15 31.47
N GLY A 27 3.98 2.90 31.02
CA GLY A 27 3.39 1.80 31.79
C GLY A 27 1.88 1.59 31.60
N GLN A 28 1.24 2.42 30.76
CA GLN A 28 -0.15 2.23 30.38
C GLN A 28 -0.25 1.39 29.11
N LYS A 29 -1.33 0.62 28.98
CA LYS A 29 -1.66 -0.12 27.74
C LYS A 29 -2.82 0.55 27.02
N ILE A 30 -2.76 0.50 25.69
CA ILE A 30 -3.80 1.04 24.83
C ILE A 30 -4.84 -0.05 24.55
N GLN A 31 -6.09 0.25 24.88
CA GLN A 31 -7.26 -0.49 24.42
C GLN A 31 -7.81 0.23 23.19
N LYS A 32 -7.70 -0.39 22.03
CA LYS A 32 -8.12 0.17 20.73
C LYS A 32 -9.64 0.34 20.70
N ILE A 33 -10.09 1.49 20.22
CA ILE A 33 -11.50 1.76 19.86
C ILE A 33 -11.61 1.78 18.33
N LYS A 34 -10.60 2.37 17.67
CA LYS A 34 -10.48 2.41 16.23
C LYS A 34 -9.47 1.38 15.74
N GLU A 35 -9.75 0.80 14.58
CA GLU A 35 -8.85 -0.18 13.96
C GLU A 35 -7.62 0.51 13.33
N ASN A 36 -6.55 -0.26 13.12
CA ASN A 36 -5.35 0.25 12.49
C ASN A 36 -5.64 0.70 11.05
N ASN A 37 -5.16 1.88 10.66
CA ASN A 37 -5.43 2.59 9.41
C ASN A 37 -6.86 3.13 9.23
N GLU A 38 -7.71 3.09 10.24
CA GLU A 38 -9.02 3.72 10.20
C GLU A 38 -8.89 5.25 10.17
N LYS A 39 -9.75 5.91 9.40
CA LYS A 39 -9.81 7.37 9.34
C LYS A 39 -10.40 7.93 10.63
N VAL A 40 -9.80 8.99 11.13
CA VAL A 40 -10.23 9.68 12.34
C VAL A 40 -10.25 11.18 12.13
N SER A 41 -11.19 11.83 12.80
CA SER A 41 -11.31 13.28 12.83
C SER A 41 -10.51 13.88 13.99
N LYS A 42 -10.19 15.16 13.93
CA LYS A 42 -9.60 15.85 15.06
C LYS A 42 -10.55 15.80 16.25
N ASN A 43 -10.02 15.57 17.45
CA ASN A 43 -10.73 15.42 18.73
C ASN A 43 -11.60 14.14 18.84
N GLU A 44 -11.48 13.19 17.91
CA GLU A 44 -12.14 11.91 18.00
C GLU A 44 -11.43 10.98 18.99
N ILE A 45 -12.18 10.22 19.77
CA ILE A 45 -11.61 9.21 20.70
C ILE A 45 -11.20 8.01 19.88
N VAL A 46 -9.90 7.69 19.90
CA VAL A 46 -9.31 6.63 19.08
C VAL A 46 -8.97 5.39 19.91
N ALA A 47 -8.73 5.56 21.19
CA ALA A 47 -8.42 4.48 22.11
C ALA A 47 -8.72 4.90 23.55
N LYS A 48 -8.71 3.93 24.46
CA LYS A 48 -8.68 4.13 25.90
C LYS A 48 -7.34 3.68 26.44
N VAL A 49 -6.93 4.28 27.54
CA VAL A 49 -5.68 3.89 28.21
C VAL A 49 -6.02 3.22 29.53
N SER A 50 -5.42 2.07 29.76
CA SER A 50 -5.57 1.33 31.03
C SER A 50 -4.24 1.25 31.77
N THR A 51 -4.28 1.48 33.07
CA THR A 51 -3.17 1.21 33.99
C THR A 51 -3.10 -0.28 34.37
N GLN A 52 -2.00 -0.73 34.99
CA GLN A 52 -1.92 -2.09 35.51
C GLN A 52 -3.05 -2.37 36.52
N ASN A 53 -3.40 -1.37 37.33
CA ASN A 53 -4.48 -1.47 38.31
C ASN A 53 -5.85 -1.68 37.64
N GLU A 54 -6.08 -1.02 36.50
CA GLU A 54 -7.31 -1.20 35.71
C GLU A 54 -7.37 -2.58 35.04
N GLN A 55 -6.22 -3.10 34.59
CA GLN A 55 -6.15 -4.47 34.07
C GLN A 55 -6.50 -5.53 35.15
N ASP A 56 -6.05 -5.30 36.37
CA ASP A 56 -6.40 -6.18 37.46
C ASP A 56 -7.89 -6.08 37.85
N ILE A 57 -8.47 -4.88 37.74
CA ILE A 57 -9.93 -4.67 37.85
C ILE A 57 -10.67 -5.41 36.73
N MET A 58 -10.24 -5.30 35.49
CA MET A 58 -10.86 -6.01 34.36
C MET A 58 -10.83 -7.54 34.56
N LYS A 59 -9.72 -8.10 35.02
CA LYS A 59 -9.63 -9.53 35.34
C LYS A 59 -10.62 -9.92 36.42
N LYS A 60 -10.75 -9.11 37.47
CA LYS A 60 -11.72 -9.35 38.53
C LYS A 60 -13.16 -9.31 38.01
N ILE A 61 -13.49 -8.36 37.13
CA ILE A 61 -14.80 -8.30 36.49
C ILE A 61 -15.06 -9.58 35.67
N GLU A 62 -14.08 -10.08 34.94
CA GLU A 62 -14.20 -11.33 34.16
C GLU A 62 -14.43 -12.55 35.08
N GLU A 63 -13.70 -12.63 36.22
CA GLU A 63 -13.89 -13.68 37.23
C GLU A 63 -15.29 -13.60 37.86
N ILE A 64 -15.78 -12.39 38.15
CA ILE A 64 -17.13 -12.18 38.70
C ILE A 64 -18.18 -12.56 37.64
N ASN A 65 -18.00 -12.22 36.35
CA ASN A 65 -18.88 -12.65 35.28
C ASN A 65 -19.00 -14.18 35.21
N LYS A 66 -17.90 -14.91 35.28
CA LYS A 66 -17.91 -16.39 35.37
C LYS A 66 -18.68 -16.92 36.56
N LYS A 67 -18.51 -16.29 37.76
CA LYS A 67 -19.27 -16.66 38.94
C LYS A 67 -20.76 -16.36 38.79
N ILE A 68 -21.12 -15.28 38.16
CA ILE A 68 -22.51 -14.93 37.86
C ILE A 68 -23.13 -15.95 36.88
N GLU A 69 -22.43 -16.31 35.81
CA GLU A 69 -22.87 -17.33 34.86
C GLU A 69 -23.06 -18.69 35.51
N GLN A 70 -22.15 -19.10 36.36
CA GLN A 70 -22.29 -20.32 37.18
C GLN A 70 -23.51 -20.26 38.12
N ALA A 71 -23.68 -19.16 38.83
CA ALA A 71 -24.81 -18.98 39.72
C ALA A 71 -26.17 -18.95 39.00
N LEU A 72 -26.19 -18.45 37.75
CA LEU A 72 -27.38 -18.47 36.91
C LEU A 72 -27.69 -19.86 36.34
N SER A 73 -26.66 -20.66 36.02
CA SER A 73 -26.81 -22.02 35.49
C SER A 73 -27.19 -23.03 36.56
N GLU A 74 -26.68 -22.87 37.78
CA GLU A 74 -26.95 -23.78 38.89
C GLU A 74 -28.34 -23.58 39.53
N ASN A 75 -28.92 -22.38 39.35
CA ASN A 75 -30.19 -22.03 39.98
C ASN A 75 -31.31 -21.93 38.95
N GLN A 76 -32.17 -22.95 38.88
CA GLN A 76 -33.53 -22.77 38.37
C GLN A 76 -34.29 -21.91 39.39
N ILE A 77 -34.11 -20.56 39.30
CA ILE A 77 -34.78 -19.63 40.22
C ILE A 77 -36.27 -19.57 39.80
N ASN A 78 -37.08 -20.46 40.39
CA ASN A 78 -38.52 -20.44 40.32
C ASN A 78 -39.04 -19.40 41.33
N VAL A 79 -39.17 -18.16 40.91
CA VAL A 79 -39.85 -17.13 41.70
C VAL A 79 -41.09 -16.69 40.95
N ASN A 80 -42.25 -17.07 41.47
CA ASN A 80 -43.57 -16.70 40.95
C ASN A 80 -43.91 -15.24 41.31
N SER A 81 -43.27 -14.26 40.69
CA SER A 81 -43.70 -12.87 40.76
C SER A 81 -44.13 -12.36 39.38
N SER A 82 -45.14 -11.48 39.36
CA SER A 82 -45.59 -10.85 38.12
C SER A 82 -44.47 -10.17 37.30
N GLN A 83 -43.45 -9.67 37.99
CA GLN A 83 -42.26 -9.07 37.37
C GLN A 83 -41.35 -10.10 36.65
N ASN A 84 -41.27 -11.35 37.21
CA ASN A 84 -40.52 -12.43 36.54
C ASN A 84 -41.20 -12.92 35.25
N ILE A 85 -42.54 -12.87 35.20
CA ILE A 85 -43.28 -13.19 33.97
C ILE A 85 -42.91 -12.22 32.88
N THR A 86 -42.86 -10.92 33.13
CA THR A 86 -42.53 -9.88 32.15
C THR A 86 -41.08 -10.02 31.66
N ILE A 87 -40.13 -10.41 32.56
CA ILE A 87 -38.74 -10.62 32.18
C ILE A 87 -38.56 -11.89 31.34
N ASN A 88 -39.27 -12.98 31.68
CA ASN A 88 -39.24 -14.18 30.86
C ASN A 88 -39.86 -13.96 29.49
N GLU A 89 -40.92 -13.19 29.36
CA GLU A 89 -41.50 -12.78 28.06
C GLU A 89 -40.53 -11.92 27.23
N LYS A 90 -39.72 -11.07 27.87
CA LYS A 90 -38.66 -10.33 27.17
C LYS A 90 -37.56 -11.27 26.63
N ILE A 91 -37.09 -12.21 27.46
CA ILE A 91 -36.10 -13.21 27.06
C ILE A 91 -36.65 -14.08 25.90
N GLU A 92 -37.86 -14.56 26.00
CA GLU A 92 -38.51 -15.35 24.93
C GLU A 92 -38.68 -14.58 23.64
N ARG A 93 -39.01 -13.26 23.70
CA ARG A 93 -39.05 -12.39 22.51
C ARG A 93 -37.70 -12.26 21.84
N VAL A 94 -36.64 -12.06 22.61
CA VAL A 94 -35.27 -11.97 22.06
C VAL A 94 -34.84 -13.30 21.44
N LEU A 95 -35.15 -14.42 22.10
CA LEU A 95 -34.89 -15.77 21.56
C LEU A 95 -35.67 -16.09 20.31
N ALA A 96 -36.93 -15.61 20.19
CA ALA A 96 -37.74 -15.76 18.99
C ALA A 96 -37.18 -14.99 17.76
N HIS A 97 -36.49 -13.86 17.98
CA HIS A 97 -35.82 -13.09 16.92
C HIS A 97 -34.48 -13.73 16.49
N VAL A 98 -33.95 -14.70 17.23
CA VAL A 98 -32.71 -15.45 16.88
C VAL A 98 -32.90 -16.29 15.60
N SER A 99 -34.14 -16.60 15.22
CA SER A 99 -34.45 -17.35 13.99
C SER A 99 -34.49 -16.49 12.71
N ASP A 100 -34.29 -15.19 12.78
CA ASP A 100 -34.32 -14.27 11.65
C ASP A 100 -33.00 -14.20 10.88
N THR A 101 -33.07 -14.04 9.55
CA THR A 101 -31.93 -14.07 8.61
C THR A 101 -30.86 -12.99 8.82
N ASN A 102 -31.10 -12.02 9.69
CA ASN A 102 -30.13 -10.95 10.05
C ASN A 102 -29.42 -11.16 11.39
N PHE A 103 -29.38 -12.38 11.88
CA PHE A 103 -28.86 -12.74 13.21
C PHE A 103 -27.39 -12.38 13.42
N GLN A 104 -26.53 -12.59 12.42
CA GLN A 104 -25.06 -12.38 12.60
C GLN A 104 -24.65 -10.94 12.89
N SER A 105 -25.37 -9.94 12.39
CA SER A 105 -25.04 -8.51 12.63
C SER A 105 -25.55 -7.97 13.98
N LYS A 106 -26.40 -8.72 14.68
CA LYS A 106 -27.04 -8.29 15.93
C LYS A 106 -26.78 -9.22 17.14
N ILE A 107 -25.92 -10.21 16.98
CA ILE A 107 -25.59 -11.18 18.05
C ILE A 107 -25.16 -10.48 19.33
N GLU A 108 -24.25 -9.48 19.25
CA GLU A 108 -23.76 -8.75 20.43
C GLU A 108 -24.85 -7.93 21.12
N GLU A 109 -25.79 -7.37 20.36
CA GLU A 109 -26.92 -6.59 20.87
C GLU A 109 -27.90 -7.50 21.62
N TYR A 110 -28.26 -8.65 21.04
CA TYR A 110 -29.15 -9.65 21.66
C TYR A 110 -28.50 -10.32 22.88
N ASP A 111 -27.22 -10.66 22.83
CA ASP A 111 -26.50 -11.21 23.99
C ASP A 111 -26.49 -10.24 25.15
N LYS A 112 -26.28 -8.94 24.88
CA LYS A 112 -26.36 -7.87 25.88
C LYS A 112 -27.77 -7.71 26.47
N GLU A 113 -28.79 -7.81 25.64
CA GLU A 113 -30.19 -7.68 26.06
C GLU A 113 -30.63 -8.88 26.92
N ILE A 114 -30.24 -10.10 26.54
CA ILE A 114 -30.46 -11.32 27.35
C ILE A 114 -29.73 -11.21 28.69
N LYS A 115 -28.46 -10.83 28.69
CA LYS A 115 -27.68 -10.64 29.91
C LYS A 115 -28.31 -9.62 30.85
N ASN A 116 -28.72 -8.48 30.33
CA ASN A 116 -29.41 -7.45 31.11
C ASN A 116 -30.73 -7.98 31.72
N SER A 117 -31.53 -8.71 30.99
CA SER A 117 -32.78 -9.30 31.47
C SER A 117 -32.54 -10.38 32.54
N LEU A 118 -31.48 -11.17 32.39
CA LEU A 118 -31.05 -12.13 33.43
C LEU A 118 -30.58 -11.42 34.72
N TYR A 119 -29.87 -10.29 34.59
CA TYR A 119 -29.48 -9.48 35.75
C TYR A 119 -30.69 -8.85 36.46
N GLU A 120 -31.64 -8.32 35.73
CA GLU A 120 -32.89 -7.83 36.34
C GLU A 120 -33.63 -8.95 37.09
N LYS A 121 -33.75 -10.14 36.48
CA LYS A 121 -34.31 -11.31 37.15
C LYS A 121 -33.60 -11.71 38.44
N ALA A 122 -32.26 -11.69 38.40
CA ALA A 122 -31.42 -11.97 39.55
C ALA A 122 -31.59 -10.93 40.67
N LYS A 123 -31.73 -9.66 40.32
CA LYS A 123 -31.94 -8.56 41.23
C LYS A 123 -33.25 -8.70 42.00
N ILE A 124 -34.33 -9.06 41.32
CA ILE A 124 -35.65 -9.32 41.91
C ILE A 124 -35.64 -10.58 42.82
N SER A 125 -35.01 -11.66 42.35
CA SER A 125 -34.89 -12.90 43.10
C SER A 125 -34.03 -12.74 44.38
N GLY A 126 -33.07 -11.81 44.35
CA GLY A 126 -32.15 -11.54 45.46
C GLY A 126 -32.83 -11.01 46.74
N GLU A 127 -34.07 -10.56 46.65
CA GLU A 127 -34.85 -10.11 47.81
C GLU A 127 -35.60 -11.28 48.51
N LEU A 128 -35.68 -12.44 47.83
CA LEU A 128 -36.55 -13.55 48.26
C LEU A 128 -35.82 -14.83 48.61
N THR A 129 -34.55 -15.01 48.17
CA THR A 129 -33.79 -16.24 48.40
C THR A 129 -32.32 -15.95 48.80
N LYS A 130 -31.68 -16.91 49.49
CA LYS A 130 -30.26 -16.80 49.93
C LYS A 130 -29.30 -16.83 48.71
N GLU A 131 -29.63 -17.61 47.70
CA GLU A 131 -28.91 -17.76 46.46
C GLU A 131 -29.03 -16.47 45.62
N GLY A 132 -30.23 -15.89 45.53
CA GLY A 132 -30.46 -14.62 44.92
C GLY A 132 -29.73 -13.46 45.59
N SER A 133 -29.61 -13.50 46.92
CA SER A 133 -28.84 -12.54 47.70
C SER A 133 -27.34 -12.60 47.33
N LYS A 134 -26.78 -13.81 47.14
CA LYS A 134 -25.40 -14.00 46.68
C LYS A 134 -25.19 -13.43 45.29
N LEU A 135 -26.12 -13.69 44.36
CA LEU A 135 -26.10 -13.18 42.99
C LEU A 135 -26.21 -11.64 42.96
N LYS A 136 -27.11 -11.06 43.79
CA LYS A 136 -27.24 -9.60 43.96
C LYS A 136 -25.93 -8.94 44.42
N ASN A 137 -25.22 -9.61 45.35
CA ASN A 137 -23.92 -9.11 45.82
C ASN A 137 -22.84 -9.15 44.74
N LEU A 138 -22.78 -10.21 43.93
CA LEU A 138 -21.84 -10.30 42.80
C LEU A 138 -22.12 -9.24 41.76
N ILE A 139 -23.40 -8.98 41.45
CA ILE A 139 -23.78 -7.91 40.50
C ILE A 139 -23.38 -6.54 41.04
N LYS A 140 -23.62 -6.26 42.35
CA LYS A 140 -23.27 -5.00 42.97
C LYS A 140 -21.73 -4.81 43.02
N GLU A 141 -20.97 -5.88 43.24
CA GLU A 141 -19.51 -5.86 43.23
C GLU A 141 -19.00 -5.54 41.83
N LYS A 142 -19.59 -6.17 40.81
CA LYS A 142 -19.28 -5.86 39.40
C LYS A 142 -19.60 -4.40 39.07
N GLU A 143 -20.79 -3.89 39.39
CA GLU A 143 -21.19 -2.50 39.18
C GLU A 143 -20.22 -1.53 39.82
N ASN A 144 -19.74 -1.78 41.03
CA ASN A 144 -18.73 -0.97 41.73
C ASN A 144 -17.38 -0.98 41.01
N LEU A 145 -16.93 -2.14 40.55
CA LEU A 145 -15.67 -2.27 39.79
C LEU A 145 -15.77 -1.57 38.44
N GLU A 146 -16.89 -1.69 37.73
CA GLU A 146 -17.15 -0.99 36.48
C GLU A 146 -17.21 0.52 36.67
N ALA A 147 -17.83 1.01 37.74
CA ALA A 147 -17.83 2.43 38.10
C ALA A 147 -16.42 2.95 38.37
N THR A 148 -15.61 2.18 39.09
CA THR A 148 -14.20 2.49 39.36
C THR A 148 -13.38 2.52 38.06
N LEU A 149 -13.60 1.56 37.20
CA LEU A 149 -12.94 1.49 35.90
C LEU A 149 -13.28 2.72 35.01
N ASN A 150 -14.57 3.04 34.94
CA ASN A 150 -15.07 4.18 34.14
C ASN A 150 -14.59 5.53 34.66
N SER A 151 -14.39 5.70 35.95
CA SER A 151 -13.90 6.94 36.56
C SER A 151 -12.40 7.18 36.29
N ASN A 152 -11.63 6.13 36.05
CA ASN A 152 -10.18 6.20 35.89
C ASN A 152 -9.72 6.12 34.43
N THR A 153 -10.59 5.74 33.49
CA THR A 153 -10.21 5.52 32.10
C THR A 153 -9.92 6.86 31.42
N LYS A 154 -8.69 7.05 30.97
CA LYS A 154 -8.29 8.20 30.13
C LYS A 154 -8.51 7.88 28.67
N ASN A 155 -9.21 8.74 27.98
CA ASN A 155 -9.40 8.66 26.53
C ASN A 155 -8.16 9.16 25.80
N VAL A 156 -7.71 8.44 24.78
CA VAL A 156 -6.74 8.91 23.80
C VAL A 156 -7.50 9.56 22.67
N ILE A 157 -7.24 10.84 22.49
CA ILE A 157 -7.96 11.69 21.53
C ILE A 157 -7.01 11.99 20.37
N SER A 158 -7.52 11.94 19.14
CA SER A 158 -6.77 12.36 17.97
C SER A 158 -6.49 13.85 17.98
N THR A 159 -5.24 14.24 17.84
CA THR A 159 -4.79 15.65 17.79
C THR A 159 -5.07 16.32 16.45
N SER A 160 -5.23 15.52 15.39
CA SER A 160 -5.46 15.97 14.01
C SER A 160 -6.31 14.96 13.24
N ALA A 161 -6.90 15.38 12.12
CA ALA A 161 -7.51 14.46 11.19
C ALA A 161 -6.43 13.63 10.46
N GLY A 162 -6.72 12.36 10.18
CA GLY A 162 -5.78 11.45 9.51
C GLY A 162 -6.19 9.99 9.67
N ASN A 163 -5.22 9.09 9.55
CA ASN A 163 -5.40 7.67 9.82
C ASN A 163 -4.69 7.30 11.12
N ILE A 164 -5.40 6.60 12.02
CA ILE A 164 -4.78 6.08 13.24
C ILE A 164 -3.87 4.91 12.91
N SER A 165 -2.70 4.87 13.54
CA SER A 165 -1.79 3.71 13.44
C SER A 165 -1.23 3.38 14.81
N TYR A 166 -1.25 2.10 15.15
CA TYR A 166 -0.62 1.56 16.35
C TYR A 166 0.78 1.01 16.06
N ILE A 167 1.29 1.24 14.86
CA ILE A 167 2.65 0.86 14.45
C ILE A 167 3.55 2.07 14.67
N VAL A 168 4.32 2.06 15.76
CA VAL A 168 5.24 3.13 16.16
C VAL A 168 6.65 2.56 16.24
N ASP A 169 7.55 3.05 15.41
CA ASP A 169 8.91 2.52 15.24
C ASP A 169 10.02 3.40 15.83
N GLY A 170 9.67 4.58 16.33
CA GLY A 170 10.60 5.53 16.95
C GLY A 170 11.30 6.48 15.97
N TYR A 171 11.01 6.38 14.68
CA TYR A 171 11.55 7.25 13.65
C TYR A 171 10.62 8.41 13.27
N GLU A 172 9.43 8.51 13.86
CA GLU A 172 8.40 9.51 13.55
C GLU A 172 8.89 10.95 13.70
N GLN A 173 9.74 11.20 14.70
CA GLN A 173 10.31 12.54 14.94
C GLN A 173 11.56 12.81 14.08
N LYS A 174 12.20 11.74 13.59
CA LYS A 174 13.41 11.83 12.79
C LYS A 174 13.14 12.15 11.34
N PHE A 175 12.05 11.61 10.80
CA PHE A 175 11.65 11.79 9.40
C PHE A 175 10.39 12.64 9.30
N LYS A 176 10.56 13.89 8.83
CA LYS A 176 9.51 14.87 8.65
C LYS A 176 9.23 15.11 7.18
N ALA A 177 7.96 15.16 6.82
CA ALA A 177 7.50 15.29 5.43
C ALA A 177 7.35 16.74 4.94
N ASP A 178 7.54 17.72 5.81
CA ASP A 178 7.40 19.15 5.52
C ASP A 178 8.59 19.77 4.78
N ASN A 179 9.80 19.23 5.03
CA ASN A 179 11.04 19.67 4.40
C ASN A 179 12.01 18.48 4.33
N PHE A 180 12.77 18.35 3.23
CA PHE A 180 13.74 17.26 3.02
C PHE A 180 15.21 17.72 3.07
N ASP A 181 15.50 19.01 3.35
CA ASP A 181 16.87 19.57 3.40
C ASP A 181 17.73 18.91 4.47
N TYR A 182 17.12 18.42 5.56
CA TYR A 182 17.80 17.72 6.66
C TYR A 182 18.33 16.34 6.26
N LEU A 183 17.84 15.76 5.16
CA LEU A 183 18.23 14.43 4.75
C LEU A 183 19.73 14.39 4.37
N THR A 184 20.43 13.44 4.96
CA THR A 184 21.83 13.10 4.66
C THR A 184 21.97 11.60 4.50
N GLU A 185 23.07 11.15 3.90
CA GLU A 185 23.37 9.72 3.77
C GLU A 185 23.39 9.02 5.13
N ASP A 186 23.98 9.65 6.15
CA ASP A 186 24.06 9.11 7.51
C ASP A 186 22.69 8.96 8.15
N ILE A 187 21.80 9.95 7.97
CA ILE A 187 20.42 9.88 8.47
C ILE A 187 19.67 8.72 7.82
N LEU A 188 19.75 8.54 6.52
CA LEU A 188 19.09 7.44 5.82
C LEU A 188 19.67 6.07 6.21
N LYS A 189 20.99 5.96 6.33
CA LYS A 189 21.66 4.73 6.76
C LYS A 189 21.46 4.38 8.24
N SER A 190 21.13 5.37 9.08
CA SER A 190 20.91 5.16 10.51
C SER A 190 19.60 4.43 10.85
N VAL A 191 18.79 4.09 9.85
CA VAL A 191 17.58 3.28 10.05
C VAL A 191 17.99 1.82 10.22
N ASP A 192 18.03 1.38 11.48
CA ASP A 192 18.37 0.01 11.88
C ASP A 192 17.12 -0.89 11.82
N ILE A 193 16.50 -0.93 10.64
CA ILE A 193 15.38 -1.82 10.32
C ILE A 193 15.77 -2.59 9.07
N LYS A 194 15.56 -3.90 9.12
CA LYS A 194 15.82 -4.76 7.97
C LYS A 194 14.89 -4.37 6.79
N ARG A 195 15.45 -4.34 5.59
CA ARG A 195 14.72 -4.05 4.35
C ARG A 195 13.51 -5.00 4.20
N GLY A 196 12.33 -4.44 3.94
CA GLY A 196 11.09 -5.20 3.78
C GLY A 196 10.51 -5.77 5.07
N ALA A 197 11.10 -5.45 6.24
CA ALA A 197 10.56 -5.92 7.51
C ALA A 197 9.23 -5.24 7.82
N VAL A 198 8.22 -6.05 8.11
CA VAL A 198 6.92 -5.60 8.60
C VAL A 198 7.07 -5.20 10.06
N LEU A 199 6.67 -3.98 10.38
CA LEU A 199 6.71 -3.44 11.74
C LEU A 199 5.57 -4.03 12.57
N SER A 200 5.84 -4.29 13.83
CA SER A 200 4.85 -4.80 14.78
C SER A 200 3.95 -3.70 15.35
N VAL A 201 2.75 -4.08 15.69
CA VAL A 201 1.80 -3.22 16.40
C VAL A 201 2.31 -3.01 17.83
N SER A 202 2.24 -1.78 18.31
CA SER A 202 2.57 -1.41 19.69
C SER A 202 1.36 -1.54 20.61
N ASP A 203 1.56 -2.05 21.81
CA ASP A 203 0.52 -2.14 22.85
C ASP A 203 0.37 -0.85 23.67
N ASN A 204 1.32 0.08 23.54
CA ASN A 204 1.38 1.26 24.40
C ASN A 204 1.65 2.57 23.64
N LYS A 205 1.61 2.55 22.32
CA LYS A 205 1.82 3.74 21.49
C LYS A 205 0.86 3.74 20.33
N ALA A 206 0.45 4.95 19.94
CA ALA A 206 -0.32 5.20 18.73
C ALA A 206 0.19 6.46 18.06
N LYS A 207 -0.10 6.62 16.78
CA LYS A 207 0.22 7.81 16.01
C LYS A 207 -0.89 8.12 15.01
N ILE A 208 -0.99 9.38 14.60
CA ILE A 208 -1.84 9.79 13.49
C ILE A 208 -0.95 10.05 12.26
N ILE A 209 -1.30 9.46 11.14
CA ILE A 209 -0.71 9.72 9.83
C ILE A 209 -1.60 10.77 9.17
N LYS A 210 -1.11 12.02 9.05
CA LYS A 210 -1.90 13.19 8.67
C LYS A 210 -2.19 13.29 7.19
N ASP A 211 -1.24 12.88 6.35
CA ASP A 211 -1.31 13.02 4.90
C ASP A 211 -1.52 11.69 4.21
N PHE A 212 -2.21 11.73 3.06
CA PHE A 212 -2.32 10.58 2.17
C PHE A 212 -1.05 10.35 1.36
N ASN A 213 -0.14 11.35 1.30
CA ASN A 213 1.12 11.22 0.61
C ASN A 213 2.13 10.45 1.45
N THR A 214 2.71 9.45 0.83
CA THR A 214 3.87 8.74 1.36
C THR A 214 5.07 9.12 0.54
N TYR A 215 6.15 9.53 1.20
CA TYR A 215 7.41 9.87 0.57
C TYR A 215 8.41 8.74 0.76
N ILE A 216 9.23 8.52 -0.26
CA ILE A 216 10.22 7.47 -0.27
C ILE A 216 11.56 8.11 -0.62
N ALA A 217 12.48 8.15 0.34
CA ALA A 217 13.82 8.69 0.17
C ALA A 217 14.79 7.57 -0.21
N CYS A 218 15.47 7.72 -1.34
CA CYS A 218 16.43 6.78 -1.89
C CYS A 218 17.79 7.46 -2.12
N ILE A 219 18.89 6.69 -2.00
CA ILE A 219 20.20 7.11 -2.45
C ILE A 219 20.45 6.44 -3.80
N VAL A 220 20.73 7.25 -4.82
CA VAL A 220 20.94 6.80 -6.19
C VAL A 220 22.27 7.34 -6.75
N LYS A 221 22.74 6.75 -7.85
CA LYS A 221 23.89 7.27 -8.59
C LYS A 221 23.53 8.58 -9.27
N LYS A 222 24.40 9.60 -9.16
CA LYS A 222 24.15 10.94 -9.71
C LYS A 222 24.02 10.94 -11.24
N ASP A 223 24.73 10.07 -11.94
CA ASP A 223 24.67 9.95 -13.39
C ASP A 223 23.28 9.51 -13.92
N ARG A 224 22.50 8.83 -13.10
CA ARG A 224 21.10 8.45 -13.40
C ARG A 224 20.12 9.62 -13.42
N LEU A 225 20.51 10.72 -12.78
CA LEU A 225 19.65 11.90 -12.62
C LEU A 225 19.81 12.96 -13.73
N LYS A 226 20.64 12.72 -14.74
CA LYS A 226 20.91 13.72 -15.82
C LYS A 226 19.63 14.27 -16.47
N ASP A 227 18.64 13.39 -16.69
CA ASP A 227 17.36 13.73 -17.31
C ASP A 227 16.18 13.71 -16.33
N VAL A 228 16.47 13.69 -15.02
CA VAL A 228 15.47 13.64 -13.96
C VAL A 228 15.43 14.97 -13.24
N LYS A 229 14.24 15.59 -13.20
CA LYS A 229 14.01 16.87 -12.50
C LYS A 229 12.83 16.71 -11.55
N ARG A 230 12.75 17.59 -10.57
CA ARG A 230 11.58 17.72 -9.71
C ARG A 230 10.31 17.83 -10.55
N GLY A 231 9.27 17.11 -10.15
CA GLY A 231 7.98 17.02 -10.87
C GLY A 231 7.93 15.92 -11.93
N LYS A 232 9.08 15.29 -12.29
CA LYS A 232 9.07 14.13 -13.19
C LYS A 232 8.45 12.93 -12.49
N THR A 233 7.59 12.20 -13.20
CA THR A 233 7.00 10.95 -12.73
C THR A 233 7.83 9.76 -13.22
N LEU A 234 8.16 8.85 -12.32
CA LEU A 234 8.81 7.58 -12.59
C LEU A 234 7.97 6.43 -12.02
N GLU A 235 8.08 5.28 -12.61
CA GLU A 235 7.49 4.05 -12.10
C GLU A 235 8.42 3.43 -11.07
N LEU A 236 7.89 3.12 -9.88
CA LEU A 236 8.63 2.44 -8.81
C LEU A 236 8.03 1.05 -8.59
N ASN A 237 8.90 0.06 -8.50
CA ASN A 237 8.55 -1.28 -8.08
C ASN A 237 8.92 -1.43 -6.60
N ILE A 238 7.93 -1.57 -5.74
CA ILE A 238 8.10 -1.56 -4.27
C ILE A 238 8.01 -2.98 -3.74
N ASN A 239 9.07 -3.44 -3.09
CA ASN A 239 9.23 -4.79 -2.55
C ASN A 239 8.99 -5.92 -3.57
N ASN A 240 9.09 -5.64 -4.89
CA ASN A 240 8.73 -6.54 -5.99
C ASN A 240 7.26 -7.02 -5.97
N GLU A 241 6.39 -6.31 -5.28
CA GLU A 241 4.98 -6.66 -5.11
C GLU A 241 4.03 -5.59 -5.67
N HIS A 242 4.46 -4.33 -5.66
CA HIS A 242 3.60 -3.20 -6.00
C HIS A 242 4.29 -2.24 -6.96
N GLU A 243 3.62 -1.93 -8.05
CA GLU A 243 4.04 -0.88 -8.99
C GLU A 243 3.27 0.41 -8.72
N ALA A 244 3.98 1.52 -8.62
CA ALA A 244 3.39 2.83 -8.38
C ALA A 244 4.08 3.91 -9.20
N LEU A 245 3.27 4.69 -9.92
CA LEU A 245 3.73 5.96 -10.49
C LEU A 245 3.97 6.94 -9.35
N SER A 246 5.20 7.43 -9.25
CA SER A 246 5.64 8.29 -8.17
C SER A 246 6.33 9.53 -8.72
N MET A 247 6.04 10.69 -8.14
CA MET A 247 6.60 11.96 -8.58
C MET A 247 7.89 12.26 -7.81
N VAL A 248 8.88 12.77 -8.50
CA VAL A 248 10.11 13.28 -7.89
C VAL A 248 9.83 14.59 -7.20
N GLU A 249 9.86 14.61 -5.87
CA GLU A 249 9.60 15.80 -5.05
C GLU A 249 10.87 16.58 -4.73
N TYR A 250 11.98 15.87 -4.51
CA TYR A 250 13.20 16.49 -4.04
C TYR A 250 14.41 15.75 -4.54
N ILE A 251 15.47 16.50 -4.89
CA ILE A 251 16.77 15.96 -5.29
C ILE A 251 17.85 16.77 -4.56
N LYS A 252 18.82 16.08 -3.95
CA LYS A 252 19.96 16.69 -3.28
C LYS A 252 21.22 15.88 -3.55
N ASP A 253 22.26 16.55 -4.05
CA ASP A 253 23.56 15.92 -4.21
C ASP A 253 24.20 15.67 -2.85
N ILE A 254 24.75 14.47 -2.68
CA ILE A 254 25.57 14.11 -1.50
C ILE A 254 27.02 14.40 -1.83
N ASP A 255 27.47 13.86 -2.95
CA ASP A 255 28.85 14.00 -3.46
C ASP A 255 28.84 13.96 -5.01
N ASN A 256 30.03 13.77 -5.61
CA ASN A 256 30.18 13.71 -7.06
C ASN A 256 29.56 12.45 -7.70
N SER A 257 29.23 11.42 -6.92
CA SER A 257 28.79 10.11 -7.38
C SER A 257 27.36 9.76 -6.97
N LYS A 258 26.83 10.38 -5.90
CA LYS A 258 25.58 10.02 -5.28
C LYS A 258 24.68 11.23 -5.04
N SER A 259 23.38 10.98 -5.08
CA SER A 259 22.35 11.95 -4.74
C SER A 259 21.22 11.28 -3.95
N ILE A 260 20.55 12.05 -3.11
CA ILE A 260 19.28 11.68 -2.48
C ILE A 260 18.16 12.10 -3.41
N VAL A 261 17.22 11.20 -3.67
CA VAL A 261 15.97 11.48 -4.37
C VAL A 261 14.82 11.11 -3.46
N VAL A 262 13.84 12.01 -3.35
CA VAL A 262 12.59 11.74 -2.64
C VAL A 262 11.46 11.66 -3.66
N PHE A 263 10.77 10.55 -3.64
CA PHE A 263 9.58 10.30 -4.44
C PHE A 263 8.33 10.47 -3.58
N SER A 264 7.23 10.93 -4.17
CA SER A 264 5.91 10.94 -3.54
C SER A 264 4.95 10.01 -4.24
N THR A 265 4.13 9.29 -3.47
CA THR A 265 3.02 8.48 -3.96
C THR A 265 1.83 8.55 -3.02
N ASN A 266 0.62 8.55 -3.56
CA ASN A 266 -0.63 8.54 -2.79
C ASN A 266 -1.38 7.21 -2.91
N LYS A 267 -0.94 6.31 -3.79
CA LYS A 267 -1.68 5.07 -4.12
C LYS A 267 -1.48 3.92 -3.12
N LEU A 268 -0.37 3.93 -2.38
CA LEU A 268 0.03 2.80 -1.51
C LEU A 268 0.18 3.21 -0.04
N SER A 269 -0.51 4.25 0.40
CA SER A 269 -0.34 4.77 1.77
C SER A 269 -0.69 3.75 2.85
N THR A 270 -1.73 2.95 2.62
CA THR A 270 -2.18 1.91 3.56
C THR A 270 -1.23 0.72 3.59
N GLU A 271 -0.84 0.19 2.43
CA GLU A 271 0.08 -0.94 2.28
C GLU A 271 1.46 -0.60 2.85
N LEU A 272 1.93 0.62 2.59
CA LEU A 272 3.23 1.08 3.07
C LEU A 272 3.24 1.47 4.54
N SER A 273 2.07 1.62 5.18
CA SER A 273 1.96 2.03 6.60
C SER A 273 2.70 1.10 7.56
N LYS A 274 2.84 -0.16 7.21
CA LYS A 274 3.50 -1.22 7.99
C LYS A 274 5.01 -1.33 7.79
N TYR A 275 5.61 -0.45 6.96
CA TYR A 275 7.04 -0.48 6.66
C TYR A 275 7.71 0.85 7.01
N ARG A 276 9.03 0.81 7.29
CA ARG A 276 9.91 1.99 7.34
C ARG A 276 11.00 1.91 6.29
N LYS A 277 11.58 0.75 6.07
CA LYS A 277 12.62 0.50 5.07
C LYS A 277 12.16 -0.56 4.09
N ILE A 278 12.20 -0.23 2.81
CA ILE A 278 11.69 -1.05 1.71
C ILE A 278 12.75 -1.24 0.62
N SER A 279 12.54 -2.23 -0.24
CA SER A 279 13.23 -2.34 -1.53
C SER A 279 12.49 -1.52 -2.57
N VAL A 280 13.21 -0.74 -3.36
CA VAL A 280 12.65 0.08 -4.42
C VAL A 280 13.38 -0.18 -5.72
N GLY A 281 12.70 -0.73 -6.71
CA GLY A 281 13.14 -0.79 -8.09
C GLY A 281 12.73 0.52 -8.79
N ILE A 282 13.69 1.37 -9.11
CA ILE A 282 13.42 2.61 -9.84
C ILE A 282 13.52 2.30 -11.32
N ILE A 283 12.41 2.45 -12.05
CA ILE A 283 12.37 2.26 -13.49
C ILE A 283 12.71 3.60 -14.16
N TRP A 284 13.97 3.75 -14.56
CA TRP A 284 14.49 4.99 -15.15
C TRP A 284 13.89 5.27 -16.52
N TRP A 285 13.66 4.23 -17.29
CA TRP A 285 12.93 4.26 -18.54
C TRP A 285 12.33 2.88 -18.82
N SER A 286 11.24 2.90 -19.56
CA SER A 286 10.53 1.71 -20.02
C SER A 286 9.96 2.01 -21.40
N GLU A 287 10.31 1.18 -22.37
CA GLU A 287 9.89 1.35 -23.74
C GLU A 287 9.37 0.02 -24.29
N VAL A 288 8.46 0.12 -25.24
CA VAL A 288 7.83 -1.03 -25.88
C VAL A 288 8.12 -1.00 -27.37
N GLY A 289 8.42 -2.13 -27.95
CA GLY A 289 8.72 -2.24 -29.39
C GLY A 289 9.05 -3.65 -29.81
N LEU A 290 9.51 -3.78 -31.06
CA LEU A 290 10.02 -5.05 -31.53
C LEU A 290 11.41 -5.28 -30.92
N LYS A 291 11.54 -6.31 -30.09
CA LYS A 291 12.79 -6.70 -29.45
C LYS A 291 13.62 -7.53 -30.40
N VAL A 292 14.79 -7.02 -30.78
CA VAL A 292 15.72 -7.64 -31.72
C VAL A 292 17.11 -7.75 -31.07
N SER A 293 17.83 -8.85 -31.31
CA SER A 293 19.21 -8.98 -30.85
C SER A 293 20.10 -7.91 -31.51
N ASN A 294 21.00 -7.30 -30.73
CA ASN A 294 21.95 -6.32 -31.27
C ASN A 294 22.79 -6.88 -32.41
N LYS A 295 23.04 -8.20 -32.40
CA LYS A 295 23.75 -8.92 -33.47
C LYS A 295 22.98 -8.94 -34.81
N ALA A 296 21.66 -8.73 -34.79
CA ALA A 296 20.85 -8.69 -36.02
C ALA A 296 20.73 -7.28 -36.59
N ILE A 297 21.16 -6.25 -35.87
CA ILE A 297 21.07 -4.86 -36.31
C ILE A 297 22.40 -4.43 -36.95
N LYS A 298 22.31 -3.91 -38.16
CA LYS A 298 23.44 -3.30 -38.84
C LYS A 298 23.21 -1.80 -38.98
N LYS A 299 24.19 -1.03 -38.53
CA LYS A 299 24.20 0.42 -38.72
C LYS A 299 25.03 0.75 -39.99
N ILE A 300 24.42 1.46 -40.91
CA ILE A 300 25.06 1.99 -42.12
C ILE A 300 24.76 3.49 -42.13
N GLU A 301 25.83 4.29 -42.13
CA GLU A 301 25.75 5.75 -41.92
C GLU A 301 24.98 6.11 -40.63
N LYS A 302 23.80 6.74 -40.79
CA LYS A 302 22.93 7.15 -39.66
C LYS A 302 21.68 6.30 -39.51
N GLN A 303 21.55 5.23 -40.29
CA GLN A 303 20.36 4.38 -40.31
C GLN A 303 20.67 2.98 -39.77
N HIS A 304 19.65 2.35 -39.19
CA HIS A 304 19.73 0.98 -38.71
C HIS A 304 18.87 0.08 -39.60
N PHE A 305 19.38 -1.10 -39.84
CA PHE A 305 18.77 -2.10 -40.69
C PHE A 305 18.76 -3.45 -40.01
N VAL A 306 17.73 -4.22 -40.33
CA VAL A 306 17.67 -5.67 -40.04
C VAL A 306 17.42 -6.41 -41.36
N VAL A 307 17.89 -7.64 -41.43
CA VAL A 307 17.63 -8.50 -42.59
C VAL A 307 16.67 -9.59 -42.17
N LYS A 308 15.49 -9.61 -42.78
CA LYS A 308 14.45 -10.60 -42.55
C LYS A 308 14.65 -11.78 -43.51
N ASN A 309 14.48 -12.99 -42.98
CA ASN A 309 14.38 -14.22 -43.77
C ASN A 309 12.90 -14.46 -44.12
N LYS A 310 12.60 -14.48 -45.45
CA LYS A 310 11.25 -14.76 -45.94
C LYS A 310 11.32 -15.97 -46.89
N SER A 311 11.10 -17.15 -46.29
CA SER A 311 11.07 -18.42 -47.05
C SER A 311 12.31 -18.65 -47.96
N GLY A 312 13.51 -18.32 -47.43
CA GLY A 312 14.78 -18.50 -48.16
C GLY A 312 15.25 -17.25 -48.94
N PHE A 313 14.45 -16.20 -49.00
CA PHE A 313 14.87 -14.91 -49.56
C PHE A 313 15.16 -13.94 -48.40
N THR A 314 16.15 -13.09 -48.61
CA THR A 314 16.51 -12.04 -47.64
C THR A 314 15.87 -10.72 -48.04
N GLU A 315 15.30 -10.01 -47.08
CA GLU A 315 14.69 -8.71 -47.28
C GLU A 315 15.33 -7.71 -46.30
N LEU A 316 15.90 -6.62 -46.83
CA LEU A 316 16.49 -5.57 -46.03
C LEU A 316 15.40 -4.61 -45.53
N ILE A 317 15.32 -4.43 -44.20
CA ILE A 317 14.29 -3.60 -43.58
C ILE A 317 14.95 -2.48 -42.78
N PRO A 318 14.67 -1.20 -43.13
CA PRO A 318 15.09 -0.07 -42.34
C PRO A 318 14.27 -0.03 -41.02
N VAL A 319 14.94 0.18 -39.90
CA VAL A 319 14.30 0.24 -38.57
C VAL A 319 14.75 1.49 -37.83
N LYS A 320 13.84 2.03 -37.02
CA LYS A 320 14.14 3.10 -36.08
C LYS A 320 14.58 2.47 -34.77
N LEU A 321 15.77 2.77 -34.30
CA LEU A 321 16.24 2.37 -32.98
C LEU A 321 15.55 3.22 -31.92
N ILE A 322 14.76 2.58 -31.06
CA ILE A 322 14.07 3.22 -29.92
C ILE A 322 15.00 3.26 -28.73
N LYS A 323 15.53 2.07 -28.38
CA LYS A 323 16.42 1.92 -27.23
C LYS A 323 17.34 0.72 -27.43
N GLU A 324 18.55 0.81 -26.86
CA GLU A 324 19.56 -0.24 -26.93
C GLU A 324 20.00 -0.63 -25.50
N THR A 325 20.15 -1.90 -25.26
CA THR A 325 20.78 -2.50 -24.06
C THR A 325 22.01 -3.31 -24.50
N GLU A 326 22.68 -4.01 -23.59
CA GLU A 326 23.88 -4.80 -23.89
C GLU A 326 23.63 -5.93 -24.90
N GLU A 327 22.45 -6.59 -24.85
CA GLU A 327 22.15 -7.76 -25.68
C GLU A 327 21.09 -7.52 -26.74
N TYR A 328 20.13 -6.63 -26.46
CA TYR A 328 18.93 -6.41 -27.28
C TYR A 328 18.68 -4.94 -27.51
N SER A 329 18.06 -4.67 -28.65
CA SER A 329 17.51 -3.36 -28.97
C SER A 329 16.00 -3.44 -29.18
N LEU A 330 15.31 -2.37 -28.84
CA LEU A 330 13.95 -2.12 -29.27
C LEU A 330 13.98 -1.30 -30.55
N VAL A 331 13.26 -1.79 -31.53
CA VAL A 331 13.13 -1.12 -32.81
C VAL A 331 11.65 -0.94 -33.18
N SER A 332 11.36 0.07 -33.97
CA SER A 332 10.08 0.25 -34.67
C SER A 332 10.29 0.31 -36.15
N GLY A 333 9.29 -0.07 -36.91
CA GLY A 333 9.25 0.14 -38.36
C GLY A 333 9.05 1.61 -38.70
N TYR A 334 9.36 1.97 -39.93
CA TYR A 334 8.90 3.21 -40.56
C TYR A 334 7.51 3.01 -41.16
N SER A 335 6.91 4.08 -41.70
CA SER A 335 5.70 3.94 -42.48
C SER A 335 5.98 3.06 -43.71
N SER A 336 5.00 2.24 -44.12
CA SER A 336 5.11 1.36 -45.28
C SER A 336 5.36 2.11 -46.58
N LYS A 337 5.12 3.41 -46.60
CA LYS A 337 5.37 4.31 -47.74
C LYS A 337 6.20 5.49 -47.29
N LEU A 338 7.37 5.65 -47.86
CA LEU A 338 8.26 6.77 -47.59
C LEU A 338 8.46 7.63 -48.86
N ARG A 339 8.73 8.91 -48.63
CA ARG A 339 9.03 9.85 -49.71
C ARG A 339 10.51 9.82 -50.07
N SER A 340 10.80 9.93 -51.34
CA SER A 340 12.17 10.12 -51.83
C SER A 340 12.67 11.52 -51.48
N LYS A 341 13.91 11.63 -50.97
CA LYS A 341 14.57 12.93 -50.75
C LYS A 341 14.79 13.72 -52.03
N GLN A 342 14.93 13.01 -53.14
CA GLN A 342 15.18 13.63 -54.46
C GLN A 342 13.87 14.05 -55.15
N ASN A 343 12.77 13.32 -54.90
CA ASN A 343 11.48 13.62 -55.50
C ASN A 343 10.38 13.46 -54.42
N SER A 344 9.96 14.55 -53.84
CA SER A 344 8.97 14.56 -52.73
C SER A 344 7.58 14.05 -53.13
N LYS A 345 7.29 13.92 -54.43
CA LYS A 345 6.02 13.36 -54.95
C LYS A 345 6.08 11.84 -55.11
N GLU A 346 7.25 11.24 -55.06
CA GLU A 346 7.44 9.80 -55.23
C GLU A 346 7.35 9.10 -53.88
N LEU A 347 6.37 8.20 -53.77
CA LEU A 347 6.17 7.33 -52.62
C LEU A 347 6.76 5.94 -52.95
N ILE A 348 7.67 5.49 -52.11
CA ILE A 348 8.34 4.18 -52.25
C ILE A 348 7.82 3.26 -51.18
N ASP A 349 7.31 2.09 -51.56
CA ASP A 349 6.93 1.05 -50.62
C ASP A 349 8.17 0.44 -49.98
N ILE A 350 8.17 0.36 -48.66
CA ILE A 350 9.26 -0.26 -47.89
C ILE A 350 8.75 -1.43 -47.07
N PRO A 351 9.56 -2.48 -46.94
CA PRO A 351 9.21 -3.59 -46.09
C PRO A 351 9.20 -3.14 -44.62
N ILE A 352 8.29 -3.74 -43.84
CA ILE A 352 8.11 -3.46 -42.41
C ILE A 352 8.45 -4.73 -41.63
N LEU A 353 9.20 -4.54 -40.54
CA LEU A 353 9.44 -5.61 -39.57
C LEU A 353 8.16 -5.83 -38.77
N GLN A 354 7.72 -7.08 -38.68
CA GLN A 354 6.54 -7.50 -37.95
C GLN A 354 6.89 -8.46 -36.80
N GLU A 355 5.95 -8.67 -35.92
CA GLU A 355 6.08 -9.70 -34.90
C GLU A 355 6.16 -11.09 -35.55
N PHE A 356 7.00 -11.96 -34.98
CA PHE A 356 7.32 -13.31 -35.49
C PHE A 356 8.15 -13.37 -36.78
N ASP A 357 8.61 -12.26 -37.30
CA ASP A 357 9.58 -12.28 -38.40
C ASP A 357 10.92 -12.89 -37.96
N GLU A 358 11.48 -13.73 -38.78
CA GLU A 358 12.82 -14.27 -38.58
C GLU A 358 13.87 -13.29 -39.04
N VAL A 359 14.76 -12.85 -38.14
CA VAL A 359 15.85 -11.93 -38.46
C VAL A 359 17.20 -12.67 -38.46
N ILE A 360 18.05 -12.31 -39.42
CA ILE A 360 19.37 -12.89 -39.59
C ILE A 360 20.34 -12.22 -38.65
N LEU A 361 21.09 -13.04 -37.87
CA LEU A 361 22.15 -12.54 -37.01
C LEU A 361 23.44 -12.28 -37.83
N ASN A 362 24.12 -11.19 -37.53
CA ASN A 362 25.32 -10.71 -38.21
C ASN A 362 25.12 -10.61 -39.73
N PRO A 363 24.08 -9.87 -40.22
CA PRO A 363 23.79 -9.83 -41.62
C PRO A 363 24.92 -9.15 -42.41
N LYS A 364 25.22 -9.68 -43.59
CA LYS A 364 26.09 -9.03 -44.56
C LYS A 364 25.19 -8.19 -45.48
N ILE A 365 25.33 -6.88 -45.42
CA ILE A 365 24.55 -5.92 -46.21
C ILE A 365 25.53 -5.19 -47.11
N SER A 366 25.27 -5.12 -48.40
CA SER A 366 26.06 -4.32 -49.36
C SER A 366 25.65 -2.85 -49.28
N ASP A 367 26.57 -1.97 -49.57
CA ASP A 367 26.30 -0.52 -49.60
C ASP A 367 25.30 -0.18 -50.72
N GLU A 368 25.25 -0.97 -51.79
CA GLU A 368 24.27 -0.79 -52.89
C GLU A 368 22.85 -1.05 -52.43
N GLU A 369 22.61 -2.16 -51.68
CA GLU A 369 21.30 -2.50 -51.10
C GLU A 369 20.83 -1.41 -50.14
N ALA A 370 21.72 -0.94 -49.25
CA ALA A 370 21.40 0.11 -48.30
C ALA A 370 21.14 1.48 -48.98
N SER A 371 21.82 1.77 -50.10
CA SER A 371 21.75 3.06 -50.79
C SER A 371 20.33 3.45 -51.24
N VAL A 372 19.48 2.48 -51.53
CA VAL A 372 18.08 2.69 -51.87
C VAL A 372 17.33 3.38 -50.73
N TYR A 373 17.54 2.93 -49.50
CA TYR A 373 16.90 3.43 -48.29
C TYR A 373 17.54 4.72 -47.77
N LEU A 374 18.84 4.92 -48.00
CA LEU A 374 19.55 6.15 -47.60
C LEU A 374 19.04 7.39 -48.35
N LYS A 375 18.43 7.21 -49.52
CA LYS A 375 17.79 8.25 -50.31
C LYS A 375 16.37 8.60 -49.85
N LEU A 376 15.80 7.86 -48.91
CA LEU A 376 14.47 8.11 -48.39
C LEU A 376 14.48 9.14 -47.27
N ASP A 377 13.41 9.93 -47.18
CA ASP A 377 13.22 10.86 -46.10
C ASP A 377 12.55 10.15 -44.89
N LEU A 378 13.41 9.61 -44.04
CA LEU A 378 12.98 8.88 -42.83
C LEU A 378 12.47 9.78 -41.69
N ASN A 379 12.72 11.09 -41.76
CA ASN A 379 12.32 12.03 -40.71
C ASN A 379 10.90 12.60 -40.94
N ASN A 380 10.33 12.45 -42.10
CA ASN A 380 9.01 12.99 -42.47
C ASN A 380 7.87 11.96 -42.25
N SER A 381 8.12 10.86 -41.55
CA SER A 381 7.11 9.85 -41.22
C SER A 381 6.20 10.20 -40.04
N SER A 382 6.28 11.42 -39.49
CA SER A 382 5.59 11.83 -38.27
C SER A 382 4.20 12.44 -38.45
N ASN A 383 3.56 12.29 -39.62
CA ASN A 383 2.17 12.73 -39.79
C ASN A 383 1.37 11.76 -40.66
N THR A 384 1.04 10.60 -40.12
CA THR A 384 -0.21 9.90 -40.45
C THR A 384 -0.50 8.86 -39.38
N GLU A 385 -1.58 9.14 -38.64
CA GLU A 385 -2.37 8.24 -37.82
C GLU A 385 -1.61 7.44 -36.76
N GLU A 386 -1.67 7.96 -35.54
CA GLU A 386 -1.73 7.12 -34.34
C GLU A 386 -2.81 6.05 -34.59
N ALA A 387 -2.37 4.90 -35.06
CA ALA A 387 -3.20 3.71 -34.99
C ALA A 387 -3.45 3.47 -33.52
N GLU A 388 -4.61 3.89 -33.00
CA GLU A 388 -5.16 3.45 -31.76
C GLU A 388 -5.08 1.92 -31.72
N ILE A 389 -4.06 1.41 -31.05
CA ILE A 389 -4.05 0.02 -30.63
C ILE A 389 -5.10 -0.06 -29.51
N LYS A 390 -6.34 -0.37 -29.88
CA LYS A 390 -7.37 -0.79 -28.92
C LYS A 390 -6.91 -2.11 -28.29
N TRP A 391 -6.71 -2.03 -26.98
CA TRP A 391 -6.51 -3.18 -26.09
C TRP A 391 -7.80 -3.96 -25.89
#